data_c5bc9dc2291bf5324b25af3bb774dd94
#
_entry.id   c5bc9dc2291bf5324b25af3bb774dd94
#
_cell.length_a   1.000
_cell.length_b   1.000
_cell.length_c   1.000
_cell.angle_alpha   90.00
_cell.angle_beta   90.00
_cell.angle_gamma   90.00
#
_symmetry.space_group_name_H-M   'P 1'
#
loop_
_entity.id
_entity.type
_entity.pdbx_description
1 polymer ?
#
loop_
_entity_poly.entity_id
_entity_poly.type
_entity_poly.pdbx_seq_one_letter_code
_entity_poly.pdbx_strand_id
1 'polypeptide(L)'
;SHCTTLVLKLVSKTRVEDPASGVYSHRYGSLWLAGGASNSGGGVLKQFFSDADLERLSARIDPAQPSGLDYYPLPRPGERFPVNDPGLMPRMAPRPQSDIEFLHGLLEGMARIEALGYRKLAELGATPLKRVVTAGGGAQNAAWRRIRQRALNVSVEAARHADAACGTARLARFGAEFMSG
;
A
#
# COMPACT_ATOMS: atom_id res chain seq x y z
N SER A 1 13.71 9.44 5.08
CA SER A 1 12.52 9.07 5.86
C SER A 1 11.89 7.84 5.24
N HIS A 2 12.02 6.68 5.86
CA HIS A 2 11.42 5.45 5.36
C HIS A 2 9.95 5.44 5.80
N CYS A 3 9.04 5.43 4.83
CA CYS A 3 7.62 5.23 5.11
C CYS A 3 7.43 3.83 5.70
N THR A 4 7.14 3.76 6.99
CA THR A 4 7.01 2.49 7.74
C THR A 4 5.61 1.89 7.66
N THR A 5 4.65 2.66 7.18
CA THR A 5 3.22 2.31 7.09
C THR A 5 2.73 2.32 5.64
N LEU A 6 1.70 1.56 5.35
CA LEU A 6 1.06 1.51 4.05
C LEU A 6 -0.01 2.62 3.97
N VAL A 7 0.26 3.66 3.20
CA VAL A 7 -0.67 4.78 2.98
C VAL A 7 -1.23 4.70 1.56
N LEU A 8 -2.56 4.68 1.46
CA LEU A 8 -3.29 4.71 0.21
C LEU A 8 -3.87 6.10 -0.03
N LYS A 9 -3.71 6.60 -1.26
CA LYS A 9 -4.32 7.84 -1.72
C LYS A 9 -4.86 7.63 -3.14
N LEU A 10 -6.14 7.89 -3.31
CA LEU A 10 -6.85 7.80 -4.59
C LEU A 10 -7.37 9.17 -4.97
N VAL A 11 -7.04 9.62 -6.19
CA VAL A 11 -7.65 10.83 -6.76
C VAL A 11 -9.09 10.50 -7.15
N SER A 12 -10.05 11.16 -6.53
CA SER A 12 -11.48 10.89 -6.70
C SER A 12 -12.25 12.17 -7.03
N LYS A 13 -13.23 12.04 -7.91
CA LYS A 13 -14.22 13.10 -8.18
C LYS A 13 -15.20 13.27 -7.02
N THR A 14 -15.43 12.19 -6.29
CA THR A 14 -16.35 12.13 -5.15
C THR A 14 -15.57 12.20 -3.84
N ARG A 15 -16.04 12.99 -2.90
CA ARG A 15 -15.59 12.95 -1.51
C ARG A 15 -16.15 11.70 -0.85
N VAL A 16 -15.27 10.93 -0.21
CA VAL A 16 -15.66 9.76 0.58
C VAL A 16 -15.01 9.81 1.94
N GLU A 17 -15.79 9.53 2.97
CA GLU A 17 -15.35 9.49 4.36
C GLU A 17 -16.09 8.38 5.09
N ASP A 18 -15.36 7.62 5.88
CA ASP A 18 -15.90 6.62 6.78
C ASP A 18 -14.96 6.45 7.97
N PRO A 19 -15.21 7.16 9.08
CA PRO A 19 -14.41 7.04 10.29
C PRO A 19 -14.37 5.62 10.84
N ALA A 20 -15.45 4.84 10.63
CA ALA A 20 -15.54 3.46 11.11
C ALA A 20 -14.53 2.52 10.42
N SER A 21 -14.09 2.83 9.20
CA SER A 21 -13.05 2.09 8.49
C SER A 21 -11.75 2.88 8.31
N GLY A 22 -11.64 4.07 8.90
CA GLY A 22 -10.45 4.90 8.82
C GLY A 22 -10.25 5.60 7.47
N VAL A 23 -11.34 5.77 6.68
CA VAL A 23 -11.33 6.47 5.40
C VAL A 23 -11.54 7.96 5.60
N TYR A 24 -10.71 8.76 4.95
CA TYR A 24 -10.82 10.21 4.92
C TYR A 24 -10.47 10.79 3.55
N SER A 25 -10.98 11.99 3.25
CA SER A 25 -10.67 12.72 2.02
C SER A 25 -10.08 14.10 2.33
N HIS A 26 -9.02 14.44 1.58
CA HIS A 26 -8.49 15.80 1.55
C HIS A 26 -8.84 16.48 0.24
N ARG A 27 -9.13 17.77 0.28
CA ARG A 27 -9.38 18.56 -0.92
C ARG A 27 -8.11 18.65 -1.78
N TYR A 28 -8.26 18.47 -3.07
CA TYR A 28 -7.18 18.56 -4.06
C TYR A 28 -7.69 19.28 -5.31
N GLY A 29 -7.60 20.60 -5.32
CA GLY A 29 -8.22 21.41 -6.35
C GLY A 29 -9.74 21.18 -6.44
N SER A 30 -10.23 20.82 -7.62
CA SER A 30 -11.62 20.40 -7.85
C SER A 30 -11.91 18.94 -7.50
N LEU A 31 -10.88 18.19 -7.11
CA LEU A 31 -10.94 16.77 -6.80
C LEU A 31 -10.71 16.49 -5.30
N TRP A 32 -10.64 15.22 -4.94
CA TRP A 32 -10.37 14.74 -3.60
C TRP A 32 -9.25 13.71 -3.61
N LEU A 33 -8.43 13.71 -2.58
CA LEU A 33 -7.51 12.63 -2.25
C LEU A 33 -8.16 11.77 -1.17
N ALA A 34 -8.87 10.73 -1.60
CA ALA A 34 -9.49 9.76 -0.72
C ALA A 34 -8.50 8.68 -0.33
N GLY A 35 -8.54 8.20 0.91
CA GLY A 35 -7.68 7.12 1.33
C GLY A 35 -7.65 6.87 2.82
N GLY A 36 -6.65 6.13 3.23
CA GLY A 36 -6.40 5.76 4.62
C GLY A 36 -4.97 5.30 4.83
N ALA A 37 -4.62 5.04 6.07
CA ALA A 37 -3.30 4.58 6.47
C ALA A 37 -3.42 3.33 7.33
N SER A 38 -2.97 2.19 6.80
CA SER A 38 -2.83 0.95 7.54
C SER A 38 -1.59 1.00 8.45
N ASN A 39 -1.64 0.29 9.56
CA ASN A 39 -0.48 0.06 10.42
C ASN A 39 0.49 -0.96 9.82
N SER A 40 0.06 -1.74 8.83
CA SER A 40 0.93 -2.60 8.02
C SER A 40 1.92 -1.80 7.19
N GLY A 41 2.89 -2.44 6.60
CA GLY A 41 3.86 -1.82 5.69
C GLY A 41 5.30 -2.20 5.97
N GLY A 42 6.25 -1.40 5.46
CA GLY A 42 7.70 -1.69 5.57
C GLY A 42 8.22 -1.85 6.99
N GLY A 43 7.56 -1.26 7.98
CA GLY A 43 7.92 -1.42 9.39
C GLY A 43 7.78 -2.85 9.89
N VAL A 44 6.85 -3.63 9.34
CA VAL A 44 6.72 -5.07 9.67
C VAL A 44 7.90 -5.84 9.11
N LEU A 45 8.29 -5.59 7.86
CA LEU A 45 9.42 -6.29 7.21
C LEU A 45 10.72 -6.08 7.97
N LYS A 46 10.94 -4.87 8.48
CA LYS A 46 12.15 -4.51 9.24
C LYS A 46 12.26 -5.18 10.60
N GLN A 47 11.19 -5.77 11.12
CA GLN A 47 11.24 -6.60 12.32
C GLN A 47 11.95 -7.94 12.07
N PHE A 48 11.98 -8.40 10.81
CA PHE A 48 12.50 -9.72 10.44
C PHE A 48 13.73 -9.67 9.54
N PHE A 49 13.89 -8.60 8.75
CA PHE A 49 14.87 -8.53 7.67
C PHE A 49 15.60 -7.18 7.63
N SER A 50 16.88 -7.21 7.35
CA SER A 50 17.66 -6.03 6.96
C SER A 50 17.28 -5.57 5.54
N ASP A 51 17.65 -4.35 5.16
CA ASP A 51 17.41 -3.85 3.79
C ASP A 51 18.14 -4.72 2.73
N ALA A 52 19.35 -5.22 3.06
CA ALA A 52 20.10 -6.13 2.20
C ALA A 52 19.40 -7.50 2.05
N ASP A 53 18.83 -8.03 3.14
CA ASP A 53 18.04 -9.27 3.07
C ASP A 53 16.79 -9.08 2.24
N LEU A 54 16.08 -7.96 2.39
CA LEU A 54 14.88 -7.66 1.61
C LEU A 54 15.19 -7.63 0.11
N GLU A 55 16.30 -7.02 -0.29
CA GLU A 55 16.72 -6.98 -1.69
C GLU A 55 17.06 -8.40 -2.19
N ARG A 56 17.93 -9.11 -1.47
CA ARG A 56 18.41 -10.45 -1.83
C ARG A 56 17.29 -11.48 -1.89
N LEU A 57 16.39 -11.49 -0.89
CA LEU A 57 15.28 -12.46 -0.81
C LEU A 57 14.20 -12.14 -1.83
N SER A 58 13.84 -10.86 -2.02
CA SER A 58 12.83 -10.45 -2.99
C SER A 58 13.19 -10.83 -4.43
N ALA A 59 14.47 -10.78 -4.78
CA ALA A 59 14.95 -11.18 -6.10
C ALA A 59 14.72 -12.67 -6.42
N ARG A 60 14.48 -13.51 -5.38
CA ARG A 60 14.24 -14.94 -5.49
C ARG A 60 12.77 -15.35 -5.42
N ILE A 61 11.88 -14.40 -5.14
CA ILE A 61 10.42 -14.64 -5.12
C ILE A 61 9.93 -14.76 -6.56
N ASP A 62 9.15 -15.80 -6.86
CA ASP A 62 8.32 -15.83 -8.06
C ASP A 62 6.98 -15.11 -7.80
N PRO A 63 6.81 -13.86 -8.24
CA PRO A 63 5.61 -13.09 -7.95
C PRO A 63 4.38 -13.53 -8.73
N ALA A 64 4.54 -14.44 -9.68
CA ALA A 64 3.42 -15.00 -10.45
C ALA A 64 2.69 -16.11 -9.65
N GLN A 65 3.38 -16.76 -8.72
CA GLN A 65 2.81 -17.80 -7.89
C GLN A 65 2.26 -17.23 -6.58
N PRO A 66 1.17 -17.78 -6.03
CA PRO A 66 0.73 -17.46 -4.68
C PRO A 66 1.64 -18.11 -3.64
N SER A 67 1.86 -17.43 -2.51
CA SER A 67 2.60 -18.02 -1.39
C SER A 67 1.84 -19.11 -0.65
N GLY A 68 0.51 -19.14 -0.79
CA GLY A 68 -0.36 -20.03 -0.01
C GLY A 68 -0.52 -19.62 1.47
N LEU A 69 0.07 -18.50 1.89
CA LEU A 69 0.04 -18.01 3.27
C LEU A 69 -1.01 -16.91 3.46
N ASP A 70 -1.92 -17.12 4.42
CA ASP A 70 -2.96 -16.13 4.73
C ASP A 70 -2.52 -15.22 5.88
N TYR A 71 -1.62 -14.28 5.58
CA TYR A 71 -1.12 -13.34 6.56
C TYR A 71 -1.89 -12.01 6.57
N TYR A 72 -2.01 -11.43 7.76
CA TYR A 72 -2.34 -10.03 7.98
C TYR A 72 -1.19 -9.41 8.79
N PRO A 73 -0.14 -8.92 8.11
CA PRO A 73 1.08 -8.49 8.77
C PRO A 73 0.92 -7.12 9.41
N LEU A 74 0.93 -7.09 10.75
CA LEU A 74 0.93 -5.88 11.55
C LEU A 74 2.18 -5.88 12.46
N PRO A 75 2.74 -4.70 12.78
CA PRO A 75 3.91 -4.62 13.66
C PRO A 75 3.57 -4.91 15.13
N ARG A 76 2.29 -4.73 15.48
CA ARG A 76 1.69 -4.94 16.81
C ARG A 76 0.17 -5.02 16.67
N PRO A 77 -0.58 -5.41 17.71
CA PRO A 77 -2.04 -5.36 17.67
C PRO A 77 -2.57 -3.96 17.34
N GLY A 78 -3.66 -3.94 16.60
CA GLY A 78 -4.38 -2.74 16.19
C GLY A 78 -4.18 -2.35 14.74
N GLU A 79 -5.29 -2.08 14.05
CA GLU A 79 -5.33 -1.57 12.68
C GLU A 79 -6.22 -0.33 12.60
N ARG A 80 -5.89 0.61 11.73
CA ARG A 80 -6.63 1.86 11.52
C ARG A 80 -7.43 1.87 10.24
N PHE A 81 -6.96 1.16 9.22
CA PHE A 81 -7.50 1.11 7.87
C PHE A 81 -6.96 -0.14 7.15
N PRO A 82 -7.73 -0.84 6.36
CA PRO A 82 -9.15 -0.62 5.97
C PRO A 82 -10.17 -1.14 6.98
N VAL A 83 -9.71 -1.67 8.08
CA VAL A 83 -10.51 -2.14 9.21
C VAL A 83 -10.06 -1.35 10.44
N ASN A 84 -10.91 -0.51 10.99
CA ASN A 84 -10.57 0.25 12.20
C ASN A 84 -10.87 -0.62 13.42
N ASP A 85 -9.91 -1.47 13.78
CA ASP A 85 -9.99 -2.39 14.91
C ASP A 85 -8.73 -2.30 15.76
N PRO A 86 -8.79 -1.64 16.94
CA PRO A 86 -7.65 -1.52 17.83
C PRO A 86 -7.20 -2.84 18.46
N GLY A 87 -8.04 -3.88 18.40
CA GLY A 87 -7.75 -5.22 18.91
C GLY A 87 -7.29 -6.21 17.86
N LEU A 88 -7.24 -5.83 16.58
CA LEU A 88 -6.86 -6.76 15.51
C LEU A 88 -5.44 -7.30 15.71
N MET A 89 -5.34 -8.61 15.89
CA MET A 89 -4.05 -9.27 16.12
C MET A 89 -3.27 -9.47 14.81
N PRO A 90 -1.94 -9.31 14.82
CA PRO A 90 -1.10 -9.74 13.70
C PRO A 90 -1.31 -11.21 13.40
N ARG A 91 -1.46 -11.56 12.11
CA ARG A 91 -1.51 -12.95 11.66
C ARG A 91 -0.37 -13.20 10.69
N MET A 92 0.69 -13.86 11.18
CA MET A 92 1.92 -14.18 10.45
C MET A 92 2.38 -15.62 10.74
N ALA A 93 1.42 -16.51 11.04
CA ALA A 93 1.63 -17.93 11.26
C ALA A 93 0.80 -18.75 10.24
N PRO A 94 1.24 -19.95 9.88
CA PRO A 94 2.52 -20.58 10.27
C PRO A 94 3.72 -19.89 9.61
N ARG A 95 4.86 -19.83 10.30
CA ARG A 95 6.12 -19.35 9.70
C ARG A 95 6.81 -20.51 8.98
N PRO A 96 7.01 -20.45 7.64
CA PRO A 96 7.77 -21.46 6.91
C PRO A 96 9.26 -21.40 7.31
N GLN A 97 9.99 -22.50 7.05
CA GLN A 97 11.45 -22.57 7.28
C GLN A 97 12.21 -21.65 6.32
N SER A 98 11.68 -21.44 5.12
CA SER A 98 12.27 -20.58 4.10
C SER A 98 11.93 -19.11 4.37
N ASP A 99 12.95 -18.28 4.55
CA ASP A 99 12.79 -16.84 4.65
C ASP A 99 12.23 -16.20 3.36
N ILE A 100 12.47 -16.84 2.18
CA ILE A 100 11.89 -16.40 0.91
C ILE A 100 10.37 -16.58 0.92
N GLU A 101 9.90 -17.75 1.36
CA GLU A 101 8.45 -18.03 1.47
C GLU A 101 7.80 -17.15 2.52
N PHE A 102 8.47 -16.93 3.65
CA PHE A 102 7.98 -16.05 4.70
C PHE A 102 7.83 -14.61 4.20
N LEU A 103 8.87 -14.07 3.56
CA LEU A 103 8.82 -12.74 2.96
C LEU A 103 7.73 -12.64 1.89
N HIS A 104 7.59 -13.67 1.05
CA HIS A 104 6.54 -13.72 0.03
C HIS A 104 5.15 -13.62 0.67
N GLY A 105 4.88 -14.39 1.71
CA GLY A 105 3.61 -14.34 2.47
C GLY A 105 3.35 -12.97 3.07
N LEU A 106 4.37 -12.31 3.64
CA LEU A 106 4.25 -10.96 4.18
C LEU A 106 3.89 -9.94 3.09
N LEU A 107 4.57 -9.99 1.95
CA LEU A 107 4.30 -9.10 0.82
C LEU A 107 2.89 -9.34 0.26
N GLU A 108 2.45 -10.57 0.10
CA GLU A 108 1.07 -10.86 -0.33
C GLU A 108 0.03 -10.40 0.69
N GLY A 109 0.28 -10.57 1.99
CA GLY A 109 -0.58 -10.07 3.05
C GLY A 109 -0.78 -8.56 2.96
N MET A 110 0.32 -7.81 2.78
CA MET A 110 0.25 -6.36 2.57
C MET A 110 -0.50 -5.99 1.29
N ALA A 111 -0.30 -6.72 0.20
CA ALA A 111 -1.02 -6.48 -1.05
C ALA A 111 -2.53 -6.73 -0.91
N ARG A 112 -2.92 -7.73 -0.11
CA ARG A 112 -4.35 -7.98 0.23
C ARG A 112 -4.94 -6.85 1.06
N ILE A 113 -4.20 -6.31 2.04
CA ILE A 113 -4.63 -5.15 2.82
C ILE A 113 -4.84 -3.95 1.91
N GLU A 114 -3.93 -3.69 0.98
CA GLU A 114 -4.06 -2.63 -0.01
C GLU A 114 -5.30 -2.83 -0.90
N ALA A 115 -5.52 -4.05 -1.39
CA ALA A 115 -6.70 -4.38 -2.20
C ALA A 115 -8.01 -4.21 -1.42
N LEU A 116 -8.03 -4.59 -0.14
CA LEU A 116 -9.15 -4.32 0.76
C LEU A 116 -9.41 -2.82 0.88
N GLY A 117 -8.36 -2.03 1.03
CA GLY A 117 -8.46 -0.58 1.13
C GLY A 117 -9.08 0.05 -0.11
N TYR A 118 -8.61 -0.31 -1.30
CA TYR A 118 -9.19 0.22 -2.55
C TYR A 118 -10.63 -0.26 -2.77
N ARG A 119 -10.97 -1.50 -2.38
CA ARG A 119 -12.37 -1.96 -2.40
C ARG A 119 -13.25 -1.13 -1.48
N LYS A 120 -12.79 -0.85 -0.26
CA LYS A 120 -13.50 0.01 0.68
C LYS A 120 -13.77 1.40 0.10
N LEU A 121 -12.78 2.01 -0.55
CA LEU A 121 -12.96 3.30 -1.23
C LEU A 121 -14.00 3.21 -2.35
N ALA A 122 -14.00 2.14 -3.14
CA ALA A 122 -14.97 1.92 -4.22
C ALA A 122 -16.39 1.72 -3.67
N GLU A 123 -16.55 0.94 -2.60
CA GLU A 123 -17.85 0.74 -1.91
C GLU A 123 -18.45 2.05 -1.40
N LEU A 124 -17.60 2.99 -0.98
CA LEU A 124 -18.01 4.33 -0.55
C LEU A 124 -18.27 5.30 -1.72
N GLY A 125 -18.10 4.86 -2.96
CA GLY A 125 -18.38 5.65 -4.16
C GLY A 125 -17.21 6.50 -4.66
N ALA A 126 -15.98 6.20 -4.26
CA ALA A 126 -14.80 6.83 -4.85
C ALA A 126 -14.63 6.47 -6.33
N THR A 127 -13.94 7.32 -7.08
CA THR A 127 -13.59 7.05 -8.47
C THR A 127 -12.86 5.69 -8.60
N PRO A 128 -13.21 4.83 -9.56
CA PRO A 128 -12.58 3.53 -9.73
C PRO A 128 -11.06 3.62 -9.91
N LEU A 129 -10.33 2.72 -9.24
CA LEU A 129 -8.89 2.59 -9.37
C LEU A 129 -8.53 2.15 -10.79
N LYS A 130 -7.62 2.87 -11.46
CA LYS A 130 -7.13 2.53 -12.80
C LYS A 130 -5.66 2.14 -12.83
N ARG A 131 -4.86 2.72 -11.94
CA ARG A 131 -3.42 2.45 -11.79
C ARG A 131 -2.95 2.90 -10.42
N VAL A 132 -1.83 2.37 -9.98
CA VAL A 132 -1.14 2.81 -8.77
C VAL A 132 0.25 3.33 -9.12
N VAL A 133 0.59 4.48 -8.58
CA VAL A 133 1.96 5.01 -8.60
C VAL A 133 2.50 4.90 -7.18
N THR A 134 3.58 4.12 -7.02
CA THR A 134 4.15 3.85 -5.70
C THR A 134 5.44 4.63 -5.48
N ALA A 135 5.59 5.19 -4.28
CA ALA A 135 6.78 5.90 -3.83
C ALA A 135 7.32 5.26 -2.54
N GLY A 136 8.51 5.66 -2.14
CA GLY A 136 9.17 5.13 -0.93
C GLY A 136 10.02 3.89 -1.18
N GLY A 137 10.56 3.29 -0.12
CA GLY A 137 11.53 2.18 -0.21
C GLY A 137 11.05 0.95 -0.97
N GLY A 138 9.74 0.64 -0.88
CA GLY A 138 9.15 -0.50 -1.60
C GLY A 138 8.99 -0.29 -3.11
N ALA A 139 9.12 0.95 -3.61
CA ALA A 139 8.91 1.27 -5.02
C ALA A 139 9.93 0.58 -5.95
N GLN A 140 11.15 0.33 -5.48
CA GLN A 140 12.23 -0.31 -6.24
C GLN A 140 12.12 -1.84 -6.24
N ASN A 141 11.34 -2.44 -5.36
CA ASN A 141 11.17 -3.89 -5.28
C ASN A 141 10.24 -4.38 -6.40
N ALA A 142 10.84 -5.02 -7.42
CA ALA A 142 10.11 -5.51 -8.59
C ALA A 142 9.12 -6.63 -8.26
N ALA A 143 9.50 -7.56 -7.37
CA ALA A 143 8.62 -8.63 -6.91
C ALA A 143 7.40 -8.05 -6.17
N TRP A 144 7.62 -7.10 -5.27
CA TRP A 144 6.56 -6.39 -4.56
C TRP A 144 5.56 -5.72 -5.51
N ARG A 145 6.04 -5.00 -6.52
CA ARG A 145 5.16 -4.36 -7.50
C ARG A 145 4.33 -5.38 -8.27
N ARG A 146 4.91 -6.51 -8.71
CA ARG A 146 4.19 -7.56 -9.43
C ARG A 146 3.14 -8.27 -8.57
N ILE A 147 3.45 -8.55 -7.31
CA ILE A 147 2.49 -9.09 -6.33
C ILE A 147 1.29 -8.15 -6.20
N ARG A 148 1.54 -6.84 -6.06
CA ARG A 148 0.48 -5.82 -5.97
C ARG A 148 -0.33 -5.72 -7.26
N GLN A 149 0.31 -5.75 -8.44
CA GLN A 149 -0.39 -5.77 -9.73
C GLN A 149 -1.36 -6.95 -9.81
N ARG A 150 -0.94 -8.13 -9.38
CA ARG A 150 -1.81 -9.32 -9.32
C ARG A 150 -2.98 -9.11 -8.34
N ALA A 151 -2.71 -8.61 -7.15
CA ALA A 151 -3.73 -8.43 -6.12
C ALA A 151 -4.76 -7.33 -6.45
N LEU A 152 -4.33 -6.26 -7.13
CA LEU A 152 -5.14 -5.09 -7.46
C LEU A 152 -5.76 -5.16 -8.86
N ASN A 153 -5.26 -6.04 -9.72
CA ASN A 153 -5.64 -6.14 -11.14
C ASN A 153 -5.52 -4.82 -11.91
N VAL A 154 -4.54 -3.99 -11.56
CA VAL A 154 -4.18 -2.74 -12.25
C VAL A 154 -2.66 -2.60 -12.32
N SER A 155 -2.15 -1.72 -13.20
CA SER A 155 -0.71 -1.44 -13.25
C SER A 155 -0.22 -0.81 -11.95
N VAL A 156 0.97 -1.23 -11.49
CA VAL A 156 1.69 -0.64 -10.35
C VAL A 156 3.05 -0.17 -10.83
N GLU A 157 3.24 1.13 -10.87
CA GLU A 157 4.42 1.78 -11.41
C GLU A 157 5.22 2.46 -10.29
N ALA A 158 6.55 2.46 -10.39
CA ALA A 158 7.36 3.27 -9.51
C ALA A 158 7.25 4.75 -9.87
N ALA A 159 7.15 5.62 -8.88
CA ALA A 159 7.22 7.06 -9.10
C ALA A 159 8.56 7.43 -9.76
N ARG A 160 8.50 8.30 -10.77
CA ARG A 160 9.71 8.75 -11.50
C ARG A 160 10.69 9.53 -10.61
N HIS A 161 10.21 10.05 -9.47
CA HIS A 161 11.00 10.75 -8.47
C HIS A 161 10.65 10.17 -7.10
N ALA A 162 11.64 9.58 -6.43
CA ALA A 162 11.46 8.81 -5.20
C ALA A 162 11.22 9.67 -3.92
N ASP A 163 11.40 11.00 -3.99
CA ASP A 163 11.21 11.84 -2.83
C ASP A 163 9.74 12.17 -2.57
N ALA A 164 9.28 11.90 -1.35
CA ALA A 164 7.95 12.30 -0.89
C ALA A 164 7.71 13.82 -1.05
N ALA A 165 8.75 14.64 -0.86
CA ALA A 165 8.73 16.08 -1.12
C ALA A 165 8.53 16.40 -2.61
N CYS A 166 9.13 15.64 -3.52
CA CYS A 166 8.97 15.80 -4.96
C CYS A 166 7.57 15.41 -5.43
N GLY A 167 6.95 14.39 -4.80
CA GLY A 167 5.56 14.00 -5.04
C GLY A 167 4.58 15.13 -4.69
N THR A 168 4.77 15.77 -3.55
CA THR A 168 3.95 16.90 -3.11
C THR A 168 4.12 18.11 -4.02
N ALA A 169 5.34 18.45 -4.43
CA ALA A 169 5.62 19.57 -5.34
C ALA A 169 5.03 19.34 -6.75
N ARG A 170 5.06 18.12 -7.27
CA ARG A 170 4.46 17.78 -8.56
C ARG A 170 2.93 17.75 -8.52
N LEU A 171 2.35 17.26 -7.45
CA LEU A 171 0.91 17.36 -7.24
C LEU A 171 0.44 18.82 -7.19
N ALA A 172 1.20 19.70 -6.53
CA ALA A 172 0.94 21.14 -6.52
C ALA A 172 1.07 21.79 -7.91
N ARG A 173 2.07 21.37 -8.71
CA ARG A 173 2.30 21.88 -10.08
C ARG A 173 1.20 21.45 -11.06
N PHE A 174 0.74 20.20 -11.00
CA PHE A 174 -0.39 19.74 -11.81
C PHE A 174 -1.71 20.39 -11.40
N GLY A 175 -1.88 20.73 -10.13
CA GLY A 175 -3.03 21.51 -9.65
C GLY A 175 -3.09 22.91 -10.24
N ALA A 176 -1.95 23.57 -10.45
CA ALA A 176 -1.87 24.91 -11.06
C ALA A 176 -2.17 24.89 -12.57
N GLU A 177 -1.76 23.87 -13.29
CA GLU A 177 -2.03 23.71 -14.74
C GLU A 177 -3.49 23.36 -15.04
N PHE A 178 -4.21 22.71 -14.11
CA PHE A 178 -5.64 22.42 -14.24
C PHE A 178 -6.56 23.61 -13.93
N MET A 179 -6.03 24.66 -13.31
CA MET A 179 -6.77 25.88 -12.96
C MET A 179 -6.67 26.96 -14.04
N SER A 180 -5.90 26.73 -15.13
CA SER A 180 -5.64 27.72 -16.20
C SER A 180 -6.30 27.34 -17.53
N GLY A 181 -7.23 26.39 -17.55
CA GLY A 181 -7.98 26.00 -18.73
C GLY A 181 -9.49 26.17 -18.57
#